data_9db1853aa72c30328e29eb0558c42997
#
_entry.id   9db1853aa72c30328e29eb0558c42997
#
_cell.length_a   1.000
_cell.length_b   1.000
_cell.length_c   1.000
_cell.angle_alpha   90.00
_cell.angle_beta   90.00
_cell.angle_gamma   90.00
#
_symmetry.space_group_name_H-M   'P 1'
#
loop_
_entity.id
_entity.type
_entity.pdbx_description
1 polymer ?
#
loop_
_entity_poly.entity_id
_entity_poly.type
_entity_poly.pdbx_seq_one_letter_code
_entity_poly.pdbx_strand_id
1 'polypeptide(L)'
;MSSESPREAGSRRPARPRERSAGGVVVRGEQVLVIVPRRRAADGERVLALPKGHIDPGETPLGAALREVREETGVEAELVGELGEVRYWYRRGGRAVPKSVVFYLLRYVAGDTADHDEEVEEVRWMALARACTELTYEGEREIASRALATLDP
;
A
#
# COMPACT_ATOMS: atom_id res chain seq x y z
N MET A 1 -19.03 -6.16 33.73
CA MET A 1 -19.08 -6.27 33.43
C MET A 1 -18.65 -6.55 32.95
N SER A 2 -18.51 -6.31 32.79
CA SER A 2 -18.36 -6.43 32.33
C SER A 2 -17.93 -6.58 31.73
N SER A 3 -17.91 -6.24 31.66
CA SER A 3 -17.87 -6.23 31.18
C SER A 3 -17.57 -6.40 30.56
N GLU A 4 -17.51 -6.05 30.44
CA GLU A 4 -17.62 -6.02 29.92
C GLU A 4 -17.40 -6.04 29.26
N SER A 5 -17.27 -5.78 29.38
CA SER A 5 -17.39 -5.58 28.81
C SER A 5 -17.10 -5.72 28.12
N PRO A 6 -16.98 -5.49 28.11
CA PRO A 6 -16.97 -5.41 27.41
C PRO A 6 -16.73 -5.66 26.87
N ARG A 7 -16.67 -5.28 26.84
CA ARG A 7 -16.81 -5.27 26.49
C ARG A 7 -16.73 -5.32 25.99
N GLU A 8 -16.65 -5.02 26.15
CA GLU A 8 -16.80 -4.83 25.84
C GLU A 8 -16.77 -4.94 25.32
N ALA A 9 -16.95 -4.82 25.61
CA ALA A 9 -17.08 -4.68 25.07
C ALA A 9 -16.87 -4.53 24.63
N GLY A 10 -16.94 -4.43 24.71
CA GLY A 10 -16.87 -3.96 24.18
C GLY A 10 -16.37 -3.66 23.63
N SER A 11 -16.85 -2.71 24.00
CA SER A 11 -16.65 -2.25 23.42
C SER A 11 -16.34 -2.59 22.72
N ARG A 12 -17.49 -1.95 22.81
CA ARG A 12 -16.49 -2.54 22.08
C ARG A 12 -16.22 -1.96 20.70
N ARG A 13 -15.04 -1.55 20.48
CA ARG A 13 -14.69 -1.06 19.17
C ARG A 13 -14.51 -2.24 18.21
N PRO A 14 -14.65 -2.00 16.89
CA PRO A 14 -14.45 -3.06 15.90
C PRO A 14 -13.06 -3.67 16.04
N ALA A 15 -12.97 -4.96 15.79
CA ALA A 15 -11.71 -5.65 15.80
C ALA A 15 -10.80 -5.06 14.71
N ARG A 16 -9.52 -4.92 15.03
CA ARG A 16 -8.54 -4.52 14.03
C ARG A 16 -8.37 -5.62 13.02
N PRO A 17 -8.11 -5.27 11.74
CA PRO A 17 -7.78 -6.29 10.75
C PRO A 17 -6.58 -7.11 11.23
N ARG A 18 -6.64 -8.41 11.00
CA ARG A 18 -5.57 -9.31 11.40
C ARG A 18 -4.28 -9.01 10.65
N GLU A 19 -4.41 -8.61 9.40
CA GLU A 19 -3.25 -8.35 8.57
C GLU A 19 -3.18 -6.88 8.25
N ARG A 20 -2.06 -6.33 8.59
CA ARG A 20 -1.80 -4.91 8.34
C ARG A 20 -0.57 -4.78 7.47
N SER A 21 -0.68 -3.94 6.46
CA SER A 21 0.40 -3.64 5.54
C SER A 21 0.58 -2.14 5.45
N ALA A 22 1.70 -1.74 4.90
CA ALA A 22 1.99 -0.34 4.65
C ALA A 22 2.63 -0.22 3.27
N GLY A 23 2.37 0.88 2.61
CA GLY A 23 2.94 1.10 1.29
C GLY A 23 3.08 2.56 0.98
N GLY A 24 3.52 2.86 -0.24
CA GLY A 24 3.85 4.21 -0.61
C GLY A 24 3.44 4.60 -2.01
N VAL A 25 3.03 5.86 -2.12
CA VAL A 25 2.92 6.56 -3.39
C VAL A 25 4.19 7.39 -3.50
N VAL A 26 5.15 6.89 -4.27
CA VAL A 26 6.46 7.54 -4.42
C VAL A 26 6.40 8.42 -5.66
N VAL A 27 6.56 9.71 -5.47
CA VAL A 27 6.46 10.66 -6.57
C VAL A 27 7.82 11.25 -6.92
N ARG A 28 7.99 11.53 -8.21
CA ARG A 28 9.13 12.25 -8.75
C ARG A 28 8.59 13.11 -9.89
N GLY A 29 8.50 14.42 -9.64
CA GLY A 29 7.80 15.29 -10.56
C GLY A 29 6.33 14.89 -10.62
N GLU A 30 5.82 14.65 -11.80
CA GLU A 30 4.42 14.25 -12.00
C GLU A 30 4.26 12.74 -12.12
N GLN A 31 5.32 11.98 -11.88
CA GLN A 31 5.31 10.53 -12.03
C GLN A 31 5.23 9.83 -10.69
N VAL A 32 4.63 8.65 -10.71
CA VAL A 32 4.52 7.77 -9.55
C VAL A 32 5.15 6.42 -9.87
N LEU A 33 5.72 5.81 -8.85
CA LEU A 33 6.37 4.50 -8.95
C LEU A 33 5.34 3.41 -8.74
N VAL A 34 5.23 2.50 -9.72
CA VAL A 34 4.28 1.38 -9.65
C VAL A 34 5.02 0.08 -9.94
N ILE A 35 4.42 -1.02 -9.51
CA ILE A 35 5.00 -2.35 -9.70
C ILE A 35 4.04 -3.25 -10.43
N VAL A 36 4.61 -4.24 -11.12
CA VAL A 36 3.88 -5.38 -11.65
C VAL A 36 4.39 -6.59 -10.86
N PRO A 37 3.67 -7.02 -9.83
CA PRO A 37 4.11 -8.19 -9.06
C PRO A 37 3.97 -9.45 -9.91
N ARG A 38 4.75 -10.48 -9.58
CA ARG A 38 4.65 -11.76 -10.27
C ARG A 38 3.32 -12.44 -9.99
N ARG A 39 2.75 -12.18 -8.81
CA ARG A 39 1.45 -12.73 -8.45
C ARG A 39 0.37 -12.11 -9.34
N ARG A 40 -0.48 -12.96 -9.92
CA ARG A 40 -1.59 -12.51 -10.75
C ARG A 40 -2.81 -12.17 -9.93
N ALA A 41 -3.73 -11.42 -10.53
CA ALA A 41 -5.04 -11.15 -9.95
C ALA A 41 -5.87 -12.44 -9.99
N ALA A 42 -7.02 -12.43 -9.29
CA ALA A 42 -7.90 -13.60 -9.22
C ALA A 42 -8.35 -14.10 -10.60
N ASP A 43 -8.46 -13.20 -11.57
CA ASP A 43 -8.86 -13.53 -12.93
C ASP A 43 -7.68 -13.95 -13.82
N GLY A 44 -6.48 -14.06 -13.25
CA GLY A 44 -5.27 -14.46 -13.97
C GLY A 44 -4.55 -13.32 -14.67
N GLU A 45 -5.10 -12.11 -14.61
CA GLU A 45 -4.49 -10.96 -15.28
C GLU A 45 -3.33 -10.39 -14.48
N ARG A 46 -2.45 -9.68 -15.17
CA ARG A 46 -1.34 -8.99 -14.50
C ARG A 46 -1.87 -7.87 -13.64
N VAL A 47 -1.23 -7.67 -12.50
CA VAL A 47 -1.60 -6.62 -11.56
C VAL A 47 -0.69 -5.42 -11.78
N LEU A 48 -1.26 -4.22 -11.77
CA LEU A 48 -0.51 -2.98 -11.68
C LEU A 48 -0.82 -2.38 -10.32
N ALA A 49 0.19 -2.20 -9.49
CA ALA A 49 -0.04 -1.90 -8.08
C ALA A 49 0.96 -0.90 -7.52
N LEU A 50 0.59 -0.32 -6.38
CA LEU A 50 1.52 0.45 -5.58
C LEU A 50 2.37 -0.51 -4.73
N PRO A 51 3.64 -0.17 -4.47
CA PRO A 51 4.48 -1.02 -3.62
C PRO A 51 3.94 -1.01 -2.19
N LYS A 52 3.87 -2.19 -1.57
CA LYS A 52 3.37 -2.36 -0.21
C LYS A 52 3.72 -3.74 0.30
N GLY A 53 3.68 -3.91 1.61
CA GLY A 53 3.88 -5.22 2.22
C GLY A 53 3.57 -5.20 3.70
N HIS A 54 3.72 -6.33 4.34
CA HIS A 54 3.35 -6.52 5.74
C HIS A 54 4.20 -5.66 6.66
N ILE A 55 3.58 -5.19 7.73
CA ILE A 55 4.28 -4.51 8.81
C ILE A 55 4.82 -5.60 9.74
N ASP A 56 6.15 -5.67 9.85
CA ASP A 56 6.79 -6.68 10.69
C ASP A 56 6.71 -6.29 12.17
N PRO A 57 6.79 -7.28 13.08
CA PRO A 57 6.80 -6.97 14.51
C PRO A 57 7.90 -5.97 14.85
N GLY A 58 7.53 -4.94 15.60
CA GLY A 58 8.47 -3.90 16.01
C GLY A 58 8.65 -2.77 15.02
N GLU A 59 8.11 -2.89 13.80
CA GLU A 59 8.18 -1.79 12.83
C GLU A 59 7.05 -0.81 13.04
N THR A 60 7.33 0.47 12.78
CA THR A 60 6.24 1.44 12.61
C THR A 60 5.65 1.26 11.20
N PRO A 61 4.39 1.66 10.99
CA PRO A 61 3.83 1.61 9.65
C PRO A 61 4.67 2.37 8.61
N LEU A 62 5.17 3.56 8.96
CA LEU A 62 6.01 4.32 8.04
C LEU A 62 7.32 3.57 7.75
N GLY A 63 7.94 3.00 8.78
CA GLY A 63 9.17 2.22 8.58
C GLY A 63 8.95 1.05 7.65
N ALA A 64 7.83 0.35 7.82
CA ALA A 64 7.47 -0.76 6.94
C ALA A 64 7.24 -0.29 5.51
N ALA A 65 6.55 0.85 5.33
CA ALA A 65 6.30 1.39 4.00
C ALA A 65 7.62 1.71 3.29
N LEU A 66 8.55 2.36 3.98
CA LEU A 66 9.84 2.72 3.39
C LEU A 66 10.66 1.49 3.03
N ARG A 67 10.62 0.47 3.90
CA ARG A 67 11.33 -0.78 3.65
C ARG A 67 10.74 -1.52 2.45
N GLU A 68 9.40 -1.64 2.40
CA GLU A 68 8.76 -2.34 1.30
C GLU A 68 8.98 -1.63 -0.04
N VAL A 69 8.93 -0.30 -0.03
CA VAL A 69 9.25 0.46 -1.24
C VAL A 69 10.66 0.13 -1.72
N ARG A 70 11.62 0.11 -0.80
CA ARG A 70 13.01 -0.19 -1.18
C ARG A 70 13.15 -1.62 -1.71
N GLU A 71 12.50 -2.60 -1.05
CA GLU A 71 12.60 -3.99 -1.48
C GLU A 71 11.91 -4.22 -2.82
N GLU A 72 10.72 -3.69 -2.99
CA GLU A 72 9.94 -3.97 -4.20
C GLU A 72 10.34 -3.10 -5.39
N THR A 73 10.96 -1.97 -5.17
CA THR A 73 11.27 -1.05 -6.27
C THR A 73 12.73 -0.68 -6.40
N GLY A 74 13.56 -0.92 -5.39
CA GLY A 74 14.95 -0.48 -5.39
C GLY A 74 15.14 1.00 -5.06
N VAL A 75 14.07 1.70 -4.71
CA VAL A 75 14.08 3.16 -4.54
C VAL A 75 14.04 3.53 -3.06
N GLU A 76 14.84 4.53 -2.70
CA GLU A 76 14.76 5.14 -1.38
C GLU A 76 13.96 6.43 -1.46
N ALA A 77 13.08 6.61 -0.51
CA ALA A 77 12.14 7.73 -0.51
C ALA A 77 12.02 8.32 0.87
N GLU A 78 11.47 9.53 0.94
CA GLU A 78 11.26 10.21 2.23
C GLU A 78 9.80 10.64 2.34
N LEU A 79 9.34 10.79 3.58
CA LEU A 79 7.94 11.08 3.87
C LEU A 79 7.56 12.50 3.46
N VAL A 80 6.43 12.60 2.77
CA VAL A 80 5.75 13.89 2.55
C VAL A 80 4.52 13.98 3.44
N GLY A 81 3.71 12.92 3.52
CA GLY A 81 2.52 12.92 4.36
C GLY A 81 1.81 11.59 4.32
N GLU A 82 0.82 11.43 5.18
CA GLU A 82 0.01 10.22 5.19
C GLU A 82 -1.19 10.41 4.27
N LEU A 83 -1.50 9.39 3.47
CA LEU A 83 -2.63 9.47 2.52
C LEU A 83 -3.88 8.78 3.05
N GLY A 84 -3.72 7.80 3.93
CA GLY A 84 -4.86 7.12 4.51
C GLY A 84 -4.76 5.62 4.39
N GLU A 85 -5.82 4.97 4.80
CA GLU A 85 -5.87 3.53 4.92
C GLU A 85 -6.92 2.97 3.97
N VAL A 86 -6.60 1.84 3.34
CA VAL A 86 -7.53 1.07 2.52
C VAL A 86 -7.83 -0.23 3.24
N ARG A 87 -9.09 -0.57 3.37
CA ARG A 87 -9.53 -1.82 3.98
C ARG A 87 -10.19 -2.67 2.93
N TYR A 88 -9.85 -3.98 2.94
CA TYR A 88 -10.50 -4.91 2.05
C TYR A 88 -10.47 -6.30 2.64
N TRP A 89 -11.24 -7.19 2.00
CA TRP A 89 -11.41 -8.55 2.46
C TRP A 89 -10.81 -9.48 1.42
N TYR A 90 -10.17 -10.54 1.88
CA TYR A 90 -9.74 -11.58 0.98
C TYR A 90 -10.04 -12.93 1.63
N ARG A 91 -9.96 -13.99 0.84
CA ARG A 91 -10.29 -15.32 1.33
C ARG A 91 -9.03 -16.11 1.63
N ARG A 92 -9.08 -16.78 2.77
CA ARG A 92 -8.01 -17.70 3.16
C ARG A 92 -8.70 -18.89 3.80
N GLY A 93 -8.52 -20.10 3.21
CA GLY A 93 -9.15 -21.32 3.74
C GLY A 93 -10.65 -21.21 3.84
N GLY A 94 -11.30 -20.57 2.88
CA GLY A 94 -12.74 -20.41 2.84
C GLY A 94 -13.29 -19.34 3.76
N ARG A 95 -12.43 -18.61 4.48
CA ARG A 95 -12.85 -17.57 5.42
C ARG A 95 -12.52 -16.20 4.88
N ALA A 96 -13.42 -15.24 5.16
CA ALA A 96 -13.16 -13.85 4.83
C ALA A 96 -12.20 -13.27 5.87
N VAL A 97 -11.06 -12.75 5.43
CA VAL A 97 -10.04 -12.20 6.32
C VAL A 97 -9.92 -10.70 6.01
N PRO A 98 -10.10 -9.84 7.03
CA PRO A 98 -9.93 -8.40 6.83
C PRO A 98 -8.45 -8.06 6.71
N LYS A 99 -8.16 -7.16 5.77
CA LYS A 99 -6.81 -6.68 5.55
C LYS A 99 -6.84 -5.17 5.41
N SER A 100 -5.84 -4.49 5.96
CA SER A 100 -5.73 -3.06 5.79
C SER A 100 -4.33 -2.68 5.32
N VAL A 101 -4.25 -1.62 4.55
CA VAL A 101 -2.98 -1.07 4.08
C VAL A 101 -3.01 0.43 4.34
N VAL A 102 -2.02 0.94 5.06
CA VAL A 102 -1.86 2.38 5.21
C VAL A 102 -0.85 2.85 4.16
N PHE A 103 -1.19 3.93 3.47
CA PHE A 103 -0.35 4.47 2.41
C PHE A 103 0.16 5.85 2.77
N TYR A 104 1.41 6.09 2.39
CA TYR A 104 2.08 7.37 2.63
C TYR A 104 2.46 7.99 1.29
N LEU A 105 2.38 9.31 1.23
CA LEU A 105 2.93 10.08 0.11
C LEU A 105 4.41 10.24 0.39
N LEU A 106 5.23 9.75 -0.53
CA LEU A 106 6.67 9.72 -0.40
C LEU A 106 7.29 10.42 -1.61
N ARG A 107 8.49 10.96 -1.42
CA ARG A 107 9.25 11.61 -2.49
C ARG A 107 10.50 10.81 -2.77
N TYR A 108 10.79 10.61 -4.04
CA TYR A 108 12.01 9.94 -4.48
C TYR A 108 13.26 10.66 -3.96
N VAL A 109 14.21 9.90 -3.42
CA VAL A 109 15.48 10.44 -2.96
C VAL A 109 16.63 9.85 -3.77
N ALA A 110 16.66 8.54 -3.90
CA ALA A 110 17.78 7.85 -4.54
C ALA A 110 17.35 6.43 -4.93
N GLY A 111 18.24 5.72 -5.62
CA GLY A 111 18.05 4.32 -5.92
C GLY A 111 17.71 4.06 -7.37
N ASP A 112 17.86 2.80 -7.76
CA ASP A 112 17.66 2.34 -9.14
C ASP A 112 16.60 1.25 -9.15
N THR A 113 15.60 1.40 -10.01
CA THR A 113 14.52 0.43 -10.11
C THR A 113 15.00 -0.94 -10.56
N ALA A 114 16.20 -1.04 -11.14
CA ALA A 114 16.78 -2.34 -11.47
C ALA A 114 17.09 -3.19 -10.23
N ASP A 115 17.13 -2.57 -9.05
CA ASP A 115 17.46 -3.26 -7.80
C ASP A 115 16.23 -3.79 -7.07
N HIS A 116 15.09 -3.94 -7.75
CA HIS A 116 13.88 -4.52 -7.15
C HIS A 116 14.08 -6.02 -6.89
N ASP A 117 13.28 -6.57 -5.96
CA ASP A 117 13.41 -7.97 -5.60
C ASP A 117 12.70 -8.88 -6.62
N GLU A 118 12.81 -10.20 -6.37
CA GLU A 118 12.30 -11.21 -7.31
C GLU A 118 10.78 -11.35 -7.27
N GLU A 119 10.12 -10.82 -6.26
CA GLU A 119 8.66 -10.90 -6.16
C GLU A 119 7.98 -9.94 -7.12
N VAL A 120 8.74 -9.01 -7.68
CA VAL A 120 8.25 -8.01 -8.60
C VAL A 120 8.81 -8.30 -9.99
N GLU A 121 7.92 -8.38 -10.96
CA GLU A 121 8.32 -8.67 -12.34
C GLU A 121 8.84 -7.41 -13.02
N GLU A 122 8.23 -6.26 -12.72
CA GLU A 122 8.56 -5.01 -13.39
C GLU A 122 8.28 -3.83 -12.47
N VAL A 123 9.14 -2.82 -12.51
CA VAL A 123 8.93 -1.54 -11.83
C VAL A 123 8.94 -0.46 -12.90
N ARG A 124 7.97 0.45 -12.84
CA ARG A 124 7.93 1.52 -13.82
C ARG A 124 7.47 2.83 -13.19
N TRP A 125 7.91 3.92 -13.79
CA TRP A 125 7.39 5.24 -13.51
C TRP A 125 6.26 5.53 -14.49
N MET A 126 5.15 6.06 -14.00
CA MET A 126 4.06 6.47 -14.88
C MET A 126 3.45 7.75 -14.35
N ALA A 127 2.70 8.44 -15.20
CA ALA A 127 2.03 9.66 -14.78
C ALA A 127 1.09 9.36 -13.62
N LEU A 128 1.17 10.15 -12.55
CA LEU A 128 0.29 9.96 -11.38
C LEU A 128 -1.18 10.07 -11.80
N ALA A 129 -1.49 11.00 -12.71
CA ALA A 129 -2.87 11.15 -13.19
C ALA A 129 -3.39 9.86 -13.83
N ARG A 130 -2.53 9.15 -14.55
CA ARG A 130 -2.93 7.87 -15.16
C ARG A 130 -3.11 6.78 -14.13
N ALA A 131 -2.28 6.77 -13.09
CA ALA A 131 -2.40 5.77 -12.03
C ALA A 131 -3.76 5.82 -11.35
N CYS A 132 -4.37 7.01 -11.29
CA CYS A 132 -5.68 7.18 -10.68
C CYS A 132 -6.76 6.35 -11.38
N THR A 133 -6.54 5.93 -12.61
CA THR A 133 -7.50 5.12 -13.36
C THR A 133 -6.94 3.77 -13.78
N GLU A 134 -5.63 3.59 -13.82
CA GLU A 134 -5.03 2.38 -14.39
C GLU A 134 -4.57 1.36 -13.35
N LEU A 135 -4.39 1.74 -12.09
CA LEU A 135 -4.05 0.76 -11.05
C LEU A 135 -5.16 -0.28 -10.97
N THR A 136 -4.78 -1.52 -10.70
CA THR A 136 -5.72 -2.64 -10.76
C THR A 136 -6.80 -2.54 -9.69
N TYR A 137 -6.45 -2.11 -8.47
CA TYR A 137 -7.39 -2.15 -7.35
C TYR A 137 -7.97 -0.78 -7.08
N GLU A 138 -9.29 -0.76 -6.82
CA GLU A 138 -10.02 0.48 -6.61
C GLU A 138 -9.46 1.30 -5.45
N GLY A 139 -9.14 0.63 -4.33
CA GLY A 139 -8.59 1.33 -3.18
C GLY A 139 -7.29 2.05 -3.49
N GLU A 140 -6.45 1.44 -4.34
CA GLU A 140 -5.19 2.07 -4.72
C GLU A 140 -5.42 3.23 -5.69
N ARG A 141 -6.43 3.11 -6.57
CA ARG A 141 -6.79 4.24 -7.43
C ARG A 141 -7.24 5.44 -6.60
N GLU A 142 -8.00 5.20 -5.53
CA GLU A 142 -8.41 6.27 -4.63
C GLU A 142 -7.22 6.90 -3.91
N ILE A 143 -6.28 6.09 -3.47
CA ILE A 143 -5.06 6.58 -2.82
C ILE A 143 -4.25 7.45 -3.79
N ALA A 144 -4.11 7.00 -5.04
CA ALA A 144 -3.43 7.80 -6.06
C ALA A 144 -4.13 9.13 -6.28
N SER A 145 -5.47 9.11 -6.27
CA SER A 145 -6.25 10.35 -6.43
C SER A 145 -6.05 11.31 -5.27
N ARG A 146 -5.93 10.79 -4.05
CA ARG A 146 -5.63 11.62 -2.89
C ARG A 146 -4.25 12.26 -3.01
N ALA A 147 -3.27 11.48 -3.51
CA ALA A 147 -1.93 12.00 -3.72
C ALA A 147 -1.94 13.13 -4.74
N LEU A 148 -2.66 12.91 -5.85
CA LEU A 148 -2.75 13.93 -6.89
C LEU A 148 -3.38 15.20 -6.36
N ALA A 149 -4.47 15.08 -5.59
CA ALA A 149 -5.14 16.24 -5.00
C ALA A 149 -4.24 16.99 -4.01
N THR A 150 -3.39 16.26 -3.29
CA THR A 150 -2.46 16.86 -2.33
C THR A 150 -1.37 17.66 -3.04
N LEU A 151 -0.87 17.13 -4.16
CA LEU A 151 0.23 17.77 -4.88
C LEU A 151 -0.23 18.87 -5.82
N ASP A 152 -1.48 18.82 -6.25
CA ASP A 152 -2.05 19.79 -7.21
C ASP A 152 -3.43 20.19 -6.72
N PRO A 153 -3.49 20.95 -5.60
CA PRO A 153 -4.78 21.32 -4.98
C PRO A 153 -5.59 22.31 -5.83
#